data_2acdd0ca57e1f06f298f3094ad0ce8f8
#
_entry.id   2acdd0ca57e1f06f298f3094ad0ce8f8
#
_cell.length_a   1.000
_cell.length_b   1.000
_cell.length_c   1.000
_cell.angle_alpha   90.00
_cell.angle_beta   90.00
_cell.angle_gamma   90.00
#
_symmetry.space_group_name_H-M   'P 1'
#
loop_
_entity.id
_entity.type
_entity.pdbx_description
1 polymer ?
#
loop_
_entity_poly.entity_id
_entity_poly.type
_entity_poly.pdbx_seq_one_letter_code
_entity_poly.pdbx_strand_id
1 'polypeptide(L)'
;ASDVYKRQDYDLVNSFVIGDRTTDVELAKNLGCRAIFLQEDTNMLKPKSAGGEAACEGLEDVCALATKDWDKVAEFLFAGERKAEVRRITKETNIYVAVNLDGNGRCDIHTGLGFFDHMLEQIGKHGGMDLTIHVKGDLEVDEHHTIEDTALALGDCLNRALGNKRGIERYGYALPMDDCLCQVCLDFGGRPWLVWDAEFKREKIGEM
;
A
#
# COMPACT_ATOMS: atom_id res chain seq x y z
N ALA A 1 -15.45 -16.65 27.89
CA ALA A 1 -14.84 -16.07 26.67
C ALA A 1 -14.27 -14.68 26.93
N SER A 2 -14.97 -13.83 27.76
CA SER A 2 -14.53 -12.44 27.97
C SER A 2 -13.16 -12.28 28.65
N ASP A 3 -12.70 -13.23 29.44
CA ASP A 3 -11.45 -13.12 30.21
C ASP A 3 -10.20 -13.50 29.41
N VAL A 4 -10.35 -14.25 28.33
CA VAL A 4 -9.23 -14.62 27.46
C VAL A 4 -8.83 -13.42 26.58
N TYR A 5 -9.81 -12.65 26.12
CA TYR A 5 -9.57 -11.46 25.29
C TYR A 5 -8.94 -10.29 26.05
N LYS A 6 -9.11 -10.21 27.37
CA LYS A 6 -8.51 -9.17 28.22
C LYS A 6 -7.02 -9.35 28.49
N ARG A 7 -6.44 -10.49 28.08
CA ARG A 7 -5.02 -10.83 28.33
C ARG A 7 -4.11 -10.72 27.11
N GLN A 8 -4.65 -10.31 25.96
CA GLN A 8 -3.89 -10.17 24.73
C GLN A 8 -4.04 -8.72 24.24
N ASP A 9 -2.92 -8.10 23.89
CA ASP A 9 -2.92 -6.78 23.24
C ASP A 9 -3.35 -6.97 21.77
N TYR A 10 -4.65 -6.81 21.54
CA TYR A 10 -5.20 -6.74 20.19
C TYR A 10 -5.27 -5.28 19.74
N ASP A 11 -4.90 -5.03 18.49
CA ASP A 11 -5.14 -3.74 17.85
C ASP A 11 -6.62 -3.61 17.45
N LEU A 12 -7.45 -3.31 18.45
CA LEU A 12 -8.90 -3.19 18.25
C LEU A 12 -9.29 -2.02 17.35
N VAL A 13 -8.46 -0.97 17.31
CA VAL A 13 -8.72 0.23 16.48
C VAL A 13 -8.67 -0.11 14.98
N ASN A 14 -7.76 -1.02 14.60
CA ASN A 14 -7.61 -1.50 13.22
C ASN A 14 -8.24 -2.88 12.99
N SER A 15 -9.06 -3.37 13.93
CA SER A 15 -9.77 -4.64 13.81
C SER A 15 -11.22 -4.44 13.36
N PHE A 16 -11.77 -5.49 12.72
CA PHE A 16 -13.15 -5.51 12.26
C PHE A 16 -13.87 -6.75 12.75
N VAL A 17 -15.14 -6.59 13.14
CA VAL A 17 -16.09 -7.71 13.27
C VAL A 17 -16.84 -7.81 11.96
N ILE A 18 -16.87 -8.99 11.37
CA ILE A 18 -17.58 -9.26 10.10
C ILE A 18 -18.76 -10.18 10.42
N GLY A 19 -19.97 -9.75 10.08
CA GLY A 19 -21.16 -10.55 10.35
C GLY A 19 -22.41 -10.03 9.64
N ASP A 20 -23.46 -10.84 9.63
CA ASP A 20 -24.71 -10.58 8.93
C ASP A 20 -25.85 -10.13 9.84
N ARG A 21 -25.60 -10.04 11.15
CA ARG A 21 -26.60 -9.68 12.17
C ARG A 21 -26.27 -8.36 12.85
N THR A 22 -27.29 -7.67 13.33
CA THR A 22 -27.11 -6.44 14.12
C THR A 22 -26.32 -6.70 15.41
N THR A 23 -26.43 -7.90 15.97
CA THR A 23 -25.66 -8.33 17.15
C THR A 23 -24.15 -8.39 16.88
N ASP A 24 -23.72 -8.59 15.63
CA ASP A 24 -22.31 -8.58 15.26
C ASP A 24 -21.78 -7.14 15.26
N VAL A 25 -22.60 -6.20 14.83
CA VAL A 25 -22.27 -4.76 14.88
C VAL A 25 -22.26 -4.26 16.32
N GLU A 26 -23.19 -4.74 17.18
CA GLU A 26 -23.18 -4.48 18.63
C GLU A 26 -21.91 -5.04 19.28
N LEU A 27 -21.47 -6.23 18.88
CA LEU A 27 -20.22 -6.81 19.37
C LEU A 27 -19.03 -5.93 19.01
N ALA A 28 -18.96 -5.44 17.77
CA ALA A 28 -17.91 -4.51 17.34
C ALA A 28 -17.89 -3.24 18.21
N LYS A 29 -19.06 -2.64 18.46
CA LYS A 29 -19.22 -1.48 19.34
C LYS A 29 -18.69 -1.76 20.75
N ASN A 30 -19.07 -2.90 21.33
CA ASN A 30 -18.67 -3.28 22.68
C ASN A 30 -17.18 -3.62 22.81
N LEU A 31 -16.54 -4.05 21.72
CA LEU A 31 -15.09 -4.31 21.64
C LEU A 31 -14.29 -3.03 21.37
N GLY A 32 -14.92 -1.95 20.90
CA GLY A 32 -14.24 -0.73 20.49
C GLY A 32 -13.56 -0.84 19.11
N CYS A 33 -14.06 -1.76 18.25
CA CYS A 33 -13.61 -1.92 16.86
C CYS A 33 -14.72 -1.55 15.88
N ARG A 34 -14.45 -1.64 14.59
CA ARG A 34 -15.43 -1.35 13.53
C ARG A 34 -16.09 -2.63 13.04
N ALA A 35 -17.25 -2.51 12.37
CA ALA A 35 -17.97 -3.63 11.80
C ALA A 35 -18.03 -3.58 10.27
N ILE A 36 -17.95 -4.76 9.66
CA ILE A 36 -18.36 -4.98 8.26
C ILE A 36 -19.65 -5.78 8.30
N PHE A 37 -20.73 -5.15 7.84
CA PHE A 37 -22.07 -5.73 7.87
C PHE A 37 -22.40 -6.42 6.55
N LEU A 38 -22.56 -7.74 6.58
CA LEU A 38 -22.81 -8.56 5.38
C LEU A 38 -24.27 -8.48 4.93
N GLN A 39 -24.80 -7.26 4.85
CA GLN A 39 -26.13 -6.95 4.34
C GLN A 39 -26.08 -5.67 3.49
N GLU A 40 -26.98 -5.53 2.51
CA GLU A 40 -27.11 -4.31 1.72
C GLU A 40 -28.06 -3.30 2.36
N ASP A 41 -29.03 -3.78 3.14
CA ASP A 41 -29.98 -2.94 3.87
C ASP A 41 -29.44 -2.57 5.25
N THR A 42 -29.00 -1.32 5.38
CA THR A 42 -28.53 -0.74 6.64
C THR A 42 -29.63 -0.16 7.51
N ASN A 43 -30.91 -0.20 7.07
CA ASN A 43 -32.02 0.34 7.85
C ASN A 43 -32.16 -0.35 9.21
N MET A 44 -31.68 -1.59 9.35
CA MET A 44 -31.68 -2.34 10.58
C MET A 44 -30.69 -1.79 11.63
N LEU A 45 -29.71 -0.97 11.20
CA LEU A 45 -28.73 -0.33 12.07
C LEU A 45 -29.22 1.03 12.60
N LYS A 46 -30.30 1.58 12.01
CA LYS A 46 -30.88 2.86 12.41
C LYS A 46 -31.64 2.74 13.72
N PRO A 47 -31.60 3.78 14.57
CA PRO A 47 -32.40 3.78 15.79
C PRO A 47 -33.89 3.65 15.43
N LYS A 48 -34.56 2.73 16.08
CA LYS A 48 -36.02 2.59 15.93
C LYS A 48 -36.68 3.81 16.57
N SER A 49 -37.36 4.61 15.75
CA SER A 49 -38.10 5.79 16.25
C SER A 49 -39.16 5.38 17.26
N ALA A 50 -39.08 6.01 18.42
CA ALA A 50 -40.07 6.19 19.49
C ALA A 50 -40.93 5.01 19.89
N GLY A 51 -40.57 4.30 20.97
CA GLY A 51 -41.47 3.46 21.74
C GLY A 51 -40.89 2.20 22.38
N GLY A 52 -39.62 1.93 22.28
CA GLY A 52 -38.96 0.81 22.93
C GLY A 52 -37.50 1.13 23.19
N GLU A 53 -37.01 0.63 24.30
CA GLU A 53 -35.70 0.87 24.90
C GLU A 53 -34.57 1.05 23.87
N ALA A 54 -33.79 2.11 24.07
CA ALA A 54 -32.71 2.63 23.24
C ALA A 54 -31.50 1.68 23.12
N ALA A 55 -31.62 0.56 22.42
CA ALA A 55 -30.53 -0.41 22.27
C ALA A 55 -29.72 -0.27 20.96
N CYS A 56 -30.17 0.56 20.01
CA CYS A 56 -29.53 0.64 18.68
C CYS A 56 -28.90 2.02 18.37
N GLU A 57 -28.84 2.93 19.31
CA GLU A 57 -28.22 4.24 19.10
C GLU A 57 -26.73 4.08 18.80
N GLY A 58 -26.29 4.56 17.63
CA GLY A 58 -24.87 4.59 17.23
C GLY A 58 -24.31 3.29 16.61
N LEU A 59 -25.13 2.38 16.08
CA LEU A 59 -24.64 1.23 15.31
C LEU A 59 -24.23 1.61 13.89
N GLU A 60 -24.84 2.66 13.33
CA GLU A 60 -24.43 3.19 12.02
C GLU A 60 -23.00 3.72 12.04
N ASP A 61 -22.59 4.38 13.11
CA ASP A 61 -21.26 4.96 13.26
C ASP A 61 -20.16 3.91 13.36
N VAL A 62 -20.51 2.70 13.81
CA VAL A 62 -19.59 1.57 13.95
C VAL A 62 -19.45 0.79 12.63
N CYS A 63 -20.47 0.85 11.77
CA CYS A 63 -20.48 0.16 10.49
C CYS A 63 -19.55 0.83 9.48
N ALA A 64 -18.44 0.16 9.14
CA ALA A 64 -17.45 0.65 8.20
C ALA A 64 -17.82 0.38 6.74
N LEU A 65 -18.46 -0.78 6.51
CA LEU A 65 -18.88 -1.24 5.20
C LEU A 65 -20.14 -2.10 5.35
N ALA A 66 -21.11 -1.94 4.44
CA ALA A 66 -22.27 -2.78 4.34
C ALA A 66 -22.36 -3.35 2.91
N THR A 67 -22.19 -4.67 2.78
CA THR A 67 -22.23 -5.36 1.48
C THR A 67 -22.35 -6.87 1.69
N LYS A 68 -22.96 -7.57 0.72
CA LYS A 68 -22.91 -9.05 0.66
C LYS A 68 -21.78 -9.58 -0.22
N ASP A 69 -21.11 -8.68 -0.92
CA ASP A 69 -20.05 -8.99 -1.87
C ASP A 69 -18.71 -9.11 -1.14
N TRP A 70 -18.15 -10.30 -1.10
CA TRP A 70 -16.86 -10.57 -0.45
C TRP A 70 -15.68 -9.95 -1.17
N ASP A 71 -15.79 -9.69 -2.48
CA ASP A 71 -14.72 -8.99 -3.21
C ASP A 71 -14.63 -7.54 -2.73
N LYS A 72 -15.78 -6.89 -2.48
CA LYS A 72 -15.83 -5.55 -1.87
C LYS A 72 -15.34 -5.54 -0.41
N VAL A 73 -15.60 -6.61 0.35
CA VAL A 73 -15.03 -6.75 1.70
C VAL A 73 -13.52 -6.84 1.65
N ALA A 74 -12.98 -7.66 0.75
CA ALA A 74 -11.54 -7.79 0.55
C ALA A 74 -10.93 -6.47 0.08
N GLU A 75 -11.53 -5.82 -0.92
CA GLU A 75 -11.10 -4.51 -1.41
C GLU A 75 -11.07 -3.47 -0.27
N PHE A 76 -12.13 -3.41 0.55
CA PHE A 76 -12.21 -2.50 1.69
C PHE A 76 -11.14 -2.77 2.75
N LEU A 77 -10.91 -4.05 3.11
CA LEU A 77 -9.93 -4.43 4.13
C LEU A 77 -8.49 -4.16 3.69
N PHE A 78 -8.23 -4.23 2.40
CA PHE A 78 -6.91 -3.99 1.82
C PHE A 78 -6.75 -2.60 1.21
N ALA A 79 -7.86 -1.89 0.93
CA ALA A 79 -7.83 -0.56 0.34
C ALA A 79 -7.23 0.47 1.30
N GLY A 80 -6.12 1.06 0.88
CA GLY A 80 -5.48 2.14 1.60
C GLY A 80 -4.49 1.75 2.68
N GLU A 81 -4.33 0.47 3.00
CA GLU A 81 -3.32 0.03 3.97
C GLU A 81 -1.91 -0.04 3.36
N ARG A 82 -1.79 -0.26 2.04
CA ARG A 82 -0.50 -0.38 1.38
C ARG A 82 -0.13 0.91 0.64
N LYS A 83 -0.21 2.01 1.38
CA LYS A 83 0.20 3.35 0.90
C LYS A 83 1.27 3.92 1.79
N ALA A 84 2.20 4.62 1.19
CA ALA A 84 3.19 5.39 1.93
C ALA A 84 3.62 6.61 1.13
N GLU A 85 4.17 7.57 1.83
CA GLU A 85 4.88 8.69 1.25
C GLU A 85 6.17 8.95 2.03
N VAL A 86 7.18 9.40 1.30
CA VAL A 86 8.51 9.71 1.82
C VAL A 86 8.96 11.04 1.23
N ARG A 87 9.51 11.88 2.07
CA ARG A 87 10.28 13.05 1.65
C ARG A 87 11.71 12.89 2.10
N ARG A 88 12.65 12.96 1.15
CA ARG A 88 14.08 12.92 1.40
C ARG A 88 14.72 14.22 0.92
N ILE A 89 15.42 14.88 1.81
CA ILE A 89 16.14 16.14 1.51
C ILE A 89 17.58 15.98 1.93
N THR A 90 18.49 16.19 1.00
CA THR A 90 19.93 16.28 1.23
C THR A 90 20.40 17.68 0.85
N LYS A 91 21.69 17.89 0.71
CA LYS A 91 22.23 19.14 0.15
C LYS A 91 22.09 19.19 -1.36
N GLU A 92 22.12 18.00 -1.97
CA GLU A 92 22.15 17.78 -3.41
C GLU A 92 20.74 17.55 -3.98
N THR A 93 19.81 16.99 -3.19
CA THR A 93 18.51 16.57 -3.68
C THR A 93 17.34 16.95 -2.78
N ASN A 94 16.15 17.17 -3.37
CA ASN A 94 14.87 17.27 -2.69
C ASN A 94 13.88 16.36 -3.41
N ILE A 95 13.47 15.30 -2.73
CA ILE A 95 12.73 14.17 -3.32
C ILE A 95 11.43 13.96 -2.56
N TYR A 96 10.34 13.82 -3.30
CA TYR A 96 9.06 13.34 -2.81
C TYR A 96 8.68 12.07 -3.57
N VAL A 97 8.35 11.01 -2.82
CA VAL A 97 7.86 9.75 -3.35
C VAL A 97 6.56 9.39 -2.64
N ALA A 98 5.53 9.03 -3.38
CA ALA A 98 4.32 8.42 -2.86
C ALA A 98 3.99 7.15 -3.65
N VAL A 99 3.64 6.09 -2.94
CA VAL A 99 3.31 4.77 -3.49
C VAL A 99 1.95 4.33 -3.00
N ASN A 100 1.12 3.82 -3.89
CA ASN A 100 -0.06 3.03 -3.58
C ASN A 100 0.08 1.65 -4.26
N LEU A 101 0.37 0.62 -3.47
CA LEU A 101 0.55 -0.75 -3.97
C LEU A 101 -0.75 -1.37 -4.49
N ASP A 102 -1.90 -0.83 -4.06
CA ASP A 102 -3.25 -1.23 -4.51
C ASP A 102 -3.80 -0.25 -5.57
N GLY A 103 -2.91 0.33 -6.38
CA GLY A 103 -3.22 1.29 -7.42
C GLY A 103 -3.68 0.66 -8.73
N ASN A 104 -3.64 1.49 -9.79
CA ASN A 104 -4.05 1.12 -11.15
C ASN A 104 -2.96 1.41 -12.20
N GLY A 105 -1.70 1.60 -11.78
CA GLY A 105 -0.58 1.92 -12.66
C GLY A 105 -0.53 3.40 -13.07
N ARG A 106 -1.09 4.30 -12.28
CA ARG A 106 -0.98 5.75 -12.51
C ARG A 106 0.40 6.23 -12.09
N CYS A 107 1.11 6.90 -12.99
CA CYS A 107 2.44 7.40 -12.75
C CYS A 107 2.48 8.92 -12.96
N ASP A 108 3.08 9.63 -12.01
CA ASP A 108 3.38 11.05 -12.06
C ASP A 108 4.85 11.24 -11.63
N ILE A 109 5.77 11.20 -12.63
CA ILE A 109 7.19 11.04 -12.38
C ILE A 109 7.97 12.16 -13.08
N HIS A 110 8.76 12.87 -12.29
CA HIS A 110 9.56 14.00 -12.73
C HIS A 110 10.90 14.04 -11.97
N THR A 111 11.94 13.43 -12.54
CA THR A 111 13.30 13.46 -11.97
C THR A 111 14.23 14.44 -12.67
N GLY A 112 13.84 14.90 -13.86
CA GLY A 112 14.67 15.69 -14.76
C GLY A 112 15.54 14.86 -15.70
N LEU A 113 15.51 13.53 -15.59
CA LEU A 113 16.20 12.56 -16.44
C LEU A 113 15.17 11.74 -17.21
N GLY A 114 14.95 12.03 -18.50
CA GLY A 114 13.84 11.48 -19.27
C GLY A 114 13.87 9.95 -19.38
N PHE A 115 15.05 9.34 -19.52
CA PHE A 115 15.17 7.89 -19.54
C PHE A 115 14.89 7.26 -18.18
N PHE A 116 15.33 7.90 -17.10
CA PHE A 116 15.06 7.43 -15.73
C PHE A 116 13.57 7.52 -15.40
N ASP A 117 12.90 8.62 -15.77
CA ASP A 117 11.44 8.77 -15.64
C ASP A 117 10.72 7.63 -16.34
N HIS A 118 11.13 7.32 -17.60
CA HIS A 118 10.56 6.20 -18.36
C HIS A 118 10.75 4.85 -17.64
N MET A 119 11.92 4.57 -17.10
CA MET A 119 12.18 3.31 -16.36
C MET A 119 11.37 3.21 -15.09
N LEU A 120 11.24 4.27 -14.32
CA LEU A 120 10.40 4.31 -13.12
C LEU A 120 8.91 4.13 -13.45
N GLU A 121 8.44 4.69 -14.57
CA GLU A 121 7.07 4.45 -15.06
C GLU A 121 6.79 2.97 -15.34
N GLN A 122 7.79 2.21 -15.83
CA GLN A 122 7.60 0.76 -16.07
C GLN A 122 7.31 0.02 -14.74
N ILE A 123 7.95 0.44 -13.63
CA ILE A 123 7.69 -0.14 -12.32
C ILE A 123 6.23 0.09 -11.91
N GLY A 124 5.73 1.32 -12.02
CA GLY A 124 4.34 1.64 -11.69
C GLY A 124 3.33 0.94 -12.60
N LYS A 125 3.49 1.09 -13.91
CA LYS A 125 2.56 0.56 -14.92
C LYS A 125 2.48 -0.97 -14.92
N HIS A 126 3.62 -1.65 -14.95
CA HIS A 126 3.66 -3.11 -14.99
C HIS A 126 3.44 -3.74 -13.62
N GLY A 127 3.80 -3.04 -12.53
CA GLY A 127 3.49 -3.46 -11.16
C GLY A 127 2.04 -3.19 -10.75
N GLY A 128 1.26 -2.45 -11.55
CA GLY A 128 -0.12 -2.09 -11.25
C GLY A 128 -0.27 -1.15 -10.04
N MET A 129 0.82 -0.50 -9.62
CA MET A 129 0.83 0.42 -8.49
C MET A 129 0.77 1.88 -8.96
N ASP A 130 0.13 2.75 -8.17
CA ASP A 130 0.23 4.18 -8.42
C ASP A 130 1.54 4.70 -7.82
N LEU A 131 2.27 5.52 -8.60
CA LEU A 131 3.59 5.99 -8.27
C LEU A 131 3.74 7.48 -8.59
N THR A 132 4.02 8.27 -7.56
CA THR A 132 4.37 9.69 -7.70
C THR A 132 5.82 9.88 -7.26
N ILE A 133 6.66 10.44 -8.13
CA ILE A 133 8.06 10.74 -7.84
C ILE A 133 8.40 12.13 -8.37
N HIS A 134 8.65 13.06 -7.48
CA HIS A 134 9.10 14.40 -7.85
C HIS A 134 10.47 14.68 -7.26
N VAL A 135 11.42 14.98 -8.11
CA VAL A 135 12.82 15.18 -7.73
C VAL A 135 13.33 16.52 -8.22
N LYS A 136 14.03 17.22 -7.35
CA LYS A 136 14.87 18.33 -7.71
C LYS A 136 16.29 17.99 -7.24
N GLY A 137 17.14 17.58 -8.17
CA GLY A 137 18.55 17.25 -7.94
C GLY A 137 19.49 18.29 -8.54
N ASP A 138 20.77 18.13 -8.28
CA ASP A 138 21.89 18.96 -8.74
C ASP A 138 22.45 18.47 -10.10
N LEU A 139 21.54 18.32 -11.10
CA LEU A 139 21.85 17.77 -12.43
C LEU A 139 22.93 18.56 -13.19
N GLU A 140 23.20 19.79 -12.77
CA GLU A 140 24.33 20.57 -13.28
C GLU A 140 25.69 20.02 -12.85
N VAL A 141 25.74 19.18 -11.81
CA VAL A 141 26.94 18.48 -11.36
C VAL A 141 27.05 17.14 -12.07
N ASP A 142 26.11 16.24 -11.82
CA ASP A 142 25.91 14.98 -12.52
C ASP A 142 24.54 14.36 -12.18
N GLU A 143 24.23 13.20 -12.77
CA GLU A 143 23.00 12.45 -12.53
C GLU A 143 23.03 11.57 -11.29
N HIS A 144 24.21 11.32 -10.70
CA HIS A 144 24.46 10.32 -9.66
C HIS A 144 23.56 10.50 -8.43
N HIS A 145 23.61 11.70 -7.81
CA HIS A 145 22.85 11.98 -6.59
C HIS A 145 21.34 11.85 -6.82
N THR A 146 20.86 12.31 -7.98
CA THR A 146 19.46 12.21 -8.36
C THR A 146 18.98 10.78 -8.43
N ILE A 147 19.76 9.90 -9.08
CA ILE A 147 19.41 8.47 -9.26
C ILE A 147 19.49 7.73 -7.94
N GLU A 148 20.63 7.85 -7.21
CA GLU A 148 20.84 7.14 -5.95
C GLU A 148 19.80 7.51 -4.90
N ASP A 149 19.64 8.80 -4.63
CA ASP A 149 18.72 9.29 -3.61
C ASP A 149 17.24 8.98 -3.95
N THR A 150 16.88 8.98 -5.23
CA THR A 150 15.53 8.56 -5.68
C THR A 150 15.32 7.07 -5.41
N ALA A 151 16.31 6.23 -5.72
CA ALA A 151 16.23 4.79 -5.45
C ALA A 151 16.10 4.49 -3.95
N LEU A 152 16.87 5.21 -3.10
CA LEU A 152 16.76 5.09 -1.65
C LEU A 152 15.40 5.52 -1.13
N ALA A 153 14.86 6.67 -1.62
CA ALA A 153 13.56 7.17 -1.21
C ALA A 153 12.41 6.24 -1.66
N LEU A 154 12.49 5.71 -2.88
CA LEU A 154 11.51 4.74 -3.39
C LEU A 154 11.56 3.44 -2.61
N GLY A 155 12.75 2.92 -2.31
CA GLY A 155 12.93 1.71 -1.50
C GLY A 155 12.36 1.86 -0.09
N ASP A 156 12.58 2.99 0.57
CA ASP A 156 11.99 3.29 1.89
C ASP A 156 10.46 3.41 1.80
N CYS A 157 9.93 4.07 0.76
CA CYS A 157 8.51 4.22 0.53
C CYS A 157 7.82 2.86 0.30
N LEU A 158 8.39 2.00 -0.53
CA LEU A 158 7.91 0.63 -0.76
C LEU A 158 7.92 -0.19 0.54
N ASN A 159 9.00 -0.12 1.32
CA ASN A 159 9.10 -0.83 2.59
C ASN A 159 8.03 -0.39 3.60
N ARG A 160 7.73 0.91 3.67
CA ARG A 160 6.65 1.46 4.51
C ARG A 160 5.27 1.01 4.02
N ALA A 161 5.02 1.06 2.71
CA ALA A 161 3.76 0.62 2.12
C ALA A 161 3.51 -0.89 2.31
N LEU A 162 4.56 -1.71 2.29
CA LEU A 162 4.48 -3.15 2.56
C LEU A 162 4.19 -3.47 4.04
N GLY A 163 4.45 -2.55 4.95
CA GLY A 163 4.15 -2.68 6.37
C GLY A 163 4.75 -3.94 7.00
N ASN A 164 3.90 -4.78 7.58
CA ASN A 164 4.31 -6.01 8.26
C ASN A 164 4.69 -7.16 7.30
N LYS A 165 4.52 -6.97 6.00
CA LYS A 165 4.86 -7.91 4.92
C LYS A 165 4.13 -9.27 5.00
N ARG A 166 2.98 -9.32 5.71
CA ARG A 166 2.15 -10.53 5.75
C ARG A 166 1.33 -10.65 4.48
N GLY A 167 1.16 -11.87 3.99
CA GLY A 167 0.38 -12.16 2.79
C GLY A 167 1.06 -11.80 1.48
N ILE A 168 2.34 -11.39 1.50
CA ILE A 168 3.15 -11.22 0.28
C ILE A 168 3.96 -12.47 -0.02
N GLU A 169 4.22 -12.67 -1.30
CA GLU A 169 5.01 -13.80 -1.80
C GLU A 169 6.41 -13.35 -2.23
N ARG A 170 7.27 -14.31 -2.54
CA ARG A 170 8.54 -14.09 -3.21
C ARG A 170 8.31 -14.15 -4.71
N TYR A 171 9.02 -13.33 -5.46
CA TYR A 171 8.84 -13.21 -6.90
C TYR A 171 10.11 -13.58 -7.65
N GLY A 172 9.92 -14.22 -8.77
CA GLY A 172 10.97 -14.45 -9.74
C GLY A 172 10.39 -14.42 -11.14
N TYR A 173 11.04 -13.69 -12.04
CA TYR A 173 10.67 -13.58 -13.45
C TYR A 173 11.91 -13.72 -14.32
N ALA A 174 11.74 -14.42 -15.42
CA ALA A 174 12.65 -14.41 -16.56
C ALA A 174 11.88 -13.85 -17.74
N LEU A 175 12.29 -12.67 -18.23
CA LEU A 175 11.59 -11.93 -19.25
C LEU A 175 12.51 -11.66 -20.44
N PRO A 176 12.18 -12.17 -21.63
CA PRO A 176 12.88 -11.80 -22.85
C PRO A 176 12.32 -10.49 -23.43
N MET A 177 13.19 -9.69 -24.00
CA MET A 177 12.84 -8.57 -24.85
C MET A 177 13.85 -8.48 -25.99
N ASP A 178 13.37 -8.69 -27.22
CA ASP A 178 14.17 -8.85 -28.44
C ASP A 178 15.24 -9.95 -28.23
N ASP A 179 16.53 -9.63 -28.32
CA ASP A 179 17.66 -10.52 -28.12
C ASP A 179 18.22 -10.49 -26.69
N CYS A 180 17.57 -9.80 -25.78
CA CYS A 180 17.95 -9.71 -24.38
C CYS A 180 17.09 -10.63 -23.50
N LEU A 181 17.70 -11.16 -22.43
CA LEU A 181 17.01 -11.89 -21.36
C LEU A 181 17.39 -11.27 -20.03
N CYS A 182 16.38 -10.91 -19.24
CA CYS A 182 16.56 -10.47 -17.86
C CYS A 182 15.92 -11.47 -16.90
N GLN A 183 16.61 -11.83 -15.84
CA GLN A 183 16.08 -12.65 -14.76
C GLN A 183 16.21 -11.86 -13.45
N VAL A 184 15.10 -11.71 -12.75
CA VAL A 184 15.05 -11.03 -11.46
C VAL A 184 14.33 -11.91 -10.43
N CYS A 185 14.94 -12.08 -9.26
CA CYS A 185 14.32 -12.73 -8.11
C CYS A 185 14.31 -11.75 -6.94
N LEU A 186 13.18 -11.62 -6.26
CA LEU A 186 12.96 -10.63 -5.22
C LEU A 186 12.31 -11.26 -4.00
N ASP A 187 12.88 -11.00 -2.81
CA ASP A 187 12.33 -11.36 -1.51
C ASP A 187 12.42 -10.18 -0.54
N PHE A 188 11.30 -9.65 -0.10
CA PHE A 188 11.24 -8.59 0.90
C PHE A 188 11.47 -9.09 2.34
N GLY A 189 12.44 -9.96 2.54
CA GLY A 189 12.74 -10.64 3.80
C GLY A 189 13.30 -9.75 4.93
N GLY A 190 13.49 -8.44 4.69
CA GLY A 190 13.96 -7.46 5.69
C GLY A 190 15.47 -7.49 5.94
N ARG A 191 16.22 -8.28 5.20
CA ARG A 191 17.70 -8.33 5.22
C ARG A 191 18.20 -7.91 3.84
N PRO A 192 18.69 -6.66 3.68
CA PRO A 192 19.13 -6.16 2.38
C PRO A 192 20.33 -6.98 1.88
N TRP A 193 20.19 -7.55 0.71
CA TRP A 193 21.22 -8.29 0.02
C TRP A 193 21.01 -8.18 -1.48
N LEU A 194 22.05 -7.92 -2.23
CA LEU A 194 22.04 -7.84 -3.68
C LEU A 194 23.00 -8.88 -4.26
N VAL A 195 22.50 -9.72 -5.17
CA VAL A 195 23.30 -10.51 -6.08
C VAL A 195 23.16 -9.91 -7.46
N TRP A 196 24.25 -9.50 -8.04
CA TRP A 196 24.31 -8.84 -9.33
C TRP A 196 25.18 -9.65 -10.28
N ASP A 197 24.59 -10.08 -11.38
CA ASP A 197 25.28 -10.81 -12.44
C ASP A 197 24.89 -10.19 -13.79
N ALA A 198 25.38 -8.98 -14.01
CA ALA A 198 25.18 -8.24 -15.27
C ALA A 198 26.40 -7.40 -15.57
N GLU A 199 26.81 -7.39 -16.85
CA GLU A 199 27.90 -6.60 -17.35
C GLU A 199 27.40 -5.68 -18.48
N PHE A 200 27.59 -4.39 -18.31
CA PHE A 200 27.22 -3.39 -19.30
C PHE A 200 28.45 -2.97 -20.12
N LYS A 201 28.32 -3.01 -21.45
CA LYS A 201 29.39 -2.60 -22.38
C LYS A 201 29.34 -1.10 -22.71
N ARG A 202 28.28 -0.41 -22.34
CA ARG A 202 28.09 1.02 -22.55
C ARG A 202 28.27 1.76 -21.24
N GLU A 203 28.91 2.92 -21.29
CA GLU A 203 29.08 3.79 -20.13
C GLU A 203 27.81 4.56 -19.81
N LYS A 204 27.01 4.90 -20.82
CA LYS A 204 25.74 5.63 -20.66
C LYS A 204 24.63 5.08 -21.55
N ILE A 205 23.39 5.21 -21.07
CA ILE A 205 22.16 4.99 -21.82
C ILE A 205 21.25 6.21 -21.60
N GLY A 206 20.94 6.96 -22.66
CA GLY A 206 20.27 8.26 -22.53
C GLY A 206 21.15 9.25 -21.74
N GLU A 207 20.53 9.85 -20.72
CA GLU A 207 21.21 10.79 -19.81
C GLU A 207 21.88 10.10 -18.61
N MET A 208 21.77 8.77 -18.50
CA MET A 208 22.24 7.95 -17.35
C MET A 208 23.50 7.19 -17.72
#